data_e9fd7f6c340bf55e198bc781bb632e7c
#
_entry.id   e9fd7f6c340bf55e198bc781bb632e7c
#
_cell.length_a   1.000
_cell.length_b   1.000
_cell.length_c   1.000
_cell.angle_alpha   90.00
_cell.angle_beta   90.00
_cell.angle_gamma   90.00
#
_symmetry.space_group_name_H-M   'P 1'
#
loop_
_entity.id
_entity.type
_entity.pdbx_description
1 polymer ?
#
loop_
_entity_poly.entity_id
_entity_poly.type
_entity_poly.pdbx_seq_one_letter_code
_entity_poly.pdbx_strand_id
1 'polypeptide(L)'
;MLKTIKLYGVLGKKFGKEFHLAVESTREAVKALSVQVPGFEQFMLTAHEQGLAFAVFQDDENIGEDQIDFETGAKVIKIVPKVIGAGGNGVLQTI
;
A
#
# COMPACT_ATOMS: atom_id res chain seq x y z
N MET A 1 -12.86 -10.64 -8.41
CA MET A 1 -12.16 -11.71 -7.69
C MET A 1 -11.76 -11.23 -6.31
N LEU A 2 -12.04 -12.05 -5.31
CA LEU A 2 -11.70 -11.67 -3.94
C LEU A 2 -10.20 -11.84 -3.71
N LYS A 3 -9.56 -10.75 -3.30
CA LYS A 3 -8.13 -10.75 -3.03
C LYS A 3 -7.86 -10.39 -1.59
N THR A 4 -6.75 -10.87 -1.07
CA THR A 4 -6.28 -10.49 0.26
C THR A 4 -5.32 -9.31 0.10
N ILE A 5 -5.60 -8.23 0.81
CA ILE A 5 -4.74 -7.04 0.79
C ILE A 5 -4.06 -6.97 2.15
N LYS A 6 -2.74 -6.99 2.12
CA LYS A 6 -1.96 -6.92 3.37
C LYS A 6 -1.21 -5.62 3.44
N LEU A 7 -1.36 -4.95 4.56
CA LEU A 7 -0.68 -3.69 4.82
C LEU A 7 0.39 -3.92 5.89
N TYR A 8 1.57 -3.41 5.64
CA TYR A 8 2.73 -3.64 6.51
C TYR A 8 3.18 -2.36 7.20
N GLY A 9 4.01 -2.51 8.21
CA GLY A 9 4.59 -1.39 8.92
C GLY A 9 3.55 -0.44 9.47
N VAL A 10 3.78 0.85 9.29
CA VAL A 10 2.89 1.86 9.83
C VAL A 10 1.49 1.77 9.23
N LEU A 11 1.37 1.31 7.99
CA LEU A 11 0.05 1.14 7.39
C LEU A 11 -0.77 0.12 8.15
N GLY A 12 -0.18 -1.01 8.46
CA GLY A 12 -0.88 -2.06 9.17
C GLY A 12 -1.25 -1.64 10.58
N LYS A 13 -0.36 -0.90 11.24
CA LYS A 13 -0.63 -0.43 12.58
C LYS A 13 -1.77 0.59 12.60
N LYS A 14 -1.82 1.43 11.60
CA LYS A 14 -2.75 2.55 11.59
C LYS A 14 -4.13 2.15 11.09
N PHE A 15 -4.19 1.29 10.08
CA PHE A 15 -5.44 1.04 9.37
C PHE A 15 -5.92 -0.41 9.43
N GLY A 16 -5.06 -1.32 9.82
CA GLY A 16 -5.39 -2.74 9.82
C GLY A 16 -4.46 -3.51 8.93
N LYS A 17 -4.19 -4.75 9.30
CA LYS A 17 -3.14 -5.52 8.63
C LYS A 17 -3.61 -6.29 7.42
N GLU A 18 -4.90 -6.61 7.37
CA GLU A 18 -5.37 -7.49 6.31
C GLU A 18 -6.81 -7.15 5.97
N PHE A 19 -7.11 -7.15 4.66
CA PHE A 19 -8.44 -6.88 4.15
C PHE A 19 -8.72 -7.88 3.02
N HIS A 20 -9.99 -8.18 2.83
CA HIS A 20 -10.42 -9.05 1.73
C HIS A 20 -11.35 -8.23 0.84
N LEU A 21 -10.90 -7.97 -0.37
CA LEU A 21 -11.61 -7.06 -1.27
C LEU A 21 -11.81 -7.69 -2.64
N ALA A 22 -12.95 -7.43 -3.23
CA ALA A 22 -13.25 -7.92 -4.57
C ALA A 22 -12.73 -6.89 -5.58
N VAL A 23 -11.46 -7.02 -5.92
CA VAL A 23 -10.79 -6.07 -6.81
C VAL A 23 -9.98 -6.83 -7.85
N GLU A 24 -9.62 -6.15 -8.94
CA GLU A 24 -8.88 -6.76 -10.02
C GLU A 24 -7.47 -6.21 -10.17
N SER A 25 -7.15 -5.09 -9.56
CA SER A 25 -5.83 -4.49 -9.67
C SER A 25 -5.42 -3.86 -8.35
N THR A 26 -4.14 -3.50 -8.26
CA THR A 26 -3.65 -2.80 -7.08
C THR A 26 -4.32 -1.43 -6.94
N ARG A 27 -4.52 -0.73 -8.06
CA ARG A 27 -5.18 0.57 -8.00
C ARG A 27 -6.59 0.44 -7.43
N GLU A 28 -7.31 -0.57 -7.85
CA GLU A 28 -8.66 -0.79 -7.32
C GLU A 28 -8.63 -1.09 -5.82
N ALA A 29 -7.62 -1.84 -5.38
CA ALA A 29 -7.48 -2.14 -3.96
C ALA A 29 -7.25 -0.86 -3.15
N VAL A 30 -6.35 -0.01 -3.62
CA VAL A 30 -6.08 1.25 -2.94
C VAL A 30 -7.32 2.14 -2.92
N LYS A 31 -8.04 2.18 -4.02
CA LYS A 31 -9.25 2.97 -4.11
C LYS A 31 -10.33 2.46 -3.15
N ALA A 32 -10.49 1.15 -3.08
CA ALA A 32 -11.47 0.56 -2.17
C ALA A 32 -11.12 0.86 -0.72
N LEU A 33 -9.84 0.76 -0.35
CA LEU A 33 -9.42 1.10 0.99
C LEU A 33 -9.64 2.58 1.28
N SER A 34 -9.42 3.43 0.28
CA SER A 34 -9.61 4.87 0.46
C SER A 34 -11.06 5.20 0.77
N VAL A 35 -12.00 4.44 0.22
CA VAL A 35 -13.41 4.65 0.48
C VAL A 35 -13.81 4.07 1.83
N GLN A 36 -13.28 2.92 2.19
CA GLN A 36 -13.75 2.17 3.34
C GLN A 36 -13.05 2.51 4.64
N VAL A 37 -11.79 2.92 4.57
CA VAL A 37 -10.97 3.09 5.77
C VAL A 37 -10.68 4.57 6.00
N PRO A 38 -11.24 5.16 7.06
CA PRO A 38 -11.05 6.60 7.31
C PRO A 38 -9.58 6.93 7.45
N GLY A 39 -9.16 7.97 6.76
CA GLY A 39 -7.80 8.47 6.82
C GLY A 39 -6.82 7.79 5.90
N PHE A 40 -7.20 6.68 5.29
CA PHE A 40 -6.25 5.95 4.43
C PHE A 40 -5.85 6.77 3.22
N GLU A 41 -6.81 7.35 2.54
CA GLU A 41 -6.52 8.16 1.34
C GLU A 41 -5.62 9.33 1.66
N GLN A 42 -5.93 10.04 2.74
CA GLN A 42 -5.13 11.18 3.15
C GLN A 42 -3.70 10.77 3.46
N PHE A 43 -3.55 9.66 4.16
CA PHE A 43 -2.21 9.18 4.49
C PHE A 43 -1.42 8.85 3.24
N MET A 44 -2.05 8.18 2.28
CA MET A 44 -1.35 7.80 1.04
C MET A 44 -0.97 9.02 0.22
N LEU A 45 -1.84 10.02 0.17
CA LEU A 45 -1.57 11.23 -0.60
C LEU A 45 -0.44 12.06 -0.02
N THR A 46 -0.27 12.03 1.29
CA THR A 46 0.74 12.87 1.95
C THR A 46 1.98 12.11 2.40
N ALA A 47 2.05 10.83 2.07
CA ALA A 47 3.13 10.00 2.57
C ALA A 47 4.50 10.48 2.13
N HIS A 48 4.62 10.95 0.88
CA HIS A 48 5.92 11.38 0.39
C HIS A 48 6.44 12.61 1.17
N GLU A 49 5.54 13.42 1.71
CA GLU A 49 5.94 14.56 2.53
C GLU A 49 6.58 14.12 3.83
N GLN A 50 6.33 12.88 4.21
CA GLN A 50 6.90 12.30 5.41
C GLN A 50 8.09 11.41 5.08
N GLY A 51 8.54 11.42 3.83
CA GLY A 51 9.66 10.62 3.41
C GLY A 51 9.31 9.15 3.19
N LEU A 52 8.05 8.86 2.91
CA LEU A 52 7.61 7.50 2.67
C LEU A 52 7.26 7.26 1.22
N ALA A 53 7.62 6.09 0.72
CA ALA A 53 7.12 5.56 -0.52
C ALA A 53 6.56 4.17 -0.22
N PHE A 54 6.00 3.52 -1.22
CA PHE A 54 5.40 2.22 -1.02
C PHE A 54 5.89 1.25 -2.07
N ALA A 55 6.22 0.06 -1.63
CA ALA A 55 6.49 -1.05 -2.52
C ALA A 55 5.26 -1.92 -2.57
N VAL A 56 4.92 -2.40 -3.75
CA VAL A 56 3.76 -3.25 -3.95
C VAL A 56 4.23 -4.61 -4.43
N PHE A 57 3.70 -5.64 -3.82
CA PHE A 57 3.96 -7.01 -4.24
C PHE A 57 2.64 -7.66 -4.61
N GLN A 58 2.64 -8.34 -5.75
CA GLN A 58 1.50 -9.14 -6.18
C GLN A 58 1.92 -10.59 -6.03
N ASP A 59 1.30 -11.28 -5.09
CA ASP A 59 1.82 -12.52 -4.54
C ASP A 59 3.22 -12.22 -4.00
N ASP A 60 4.27 -12.77 -4.56
CA ASP A 60 5.61 -12.48 -4.08
C ASP A 60 6.42 -11.65 -5.06
N GLU A 61 5.77 -11.12 -6.08
CA GLU A 61 6.46 -10.37 -7.11
C GLU A 61 6.33 -8.87 -6.87
N ASN A 62 7.49 -8.20 -6.78
CA ASN A 62 7.50 -6.74 -6.64
C ASN A 62 7.15 -6.12 -7.99
N ILE A 63 6.19 -5.21 -8.00
CA ILE A 63 5.76 -4.56 -9.25
C ILE A 63 6.10 -3.09 -9.21
N GLY A 64 6.22 -2.49 -10.40
CA GLY A 64 6.48 -1.08 -10.53
C GLY A 64 5.19 -0.28 -10.68
N GLU A 65 5.33 1.05 -10.70
CA GLU A 65 4.19 1.94 -10.80
C GLU A 65 3.42 1.73 -12.09
N ASP A 66 4.10 1.33 -13.14
CA ASP A 66 3.45 1.13 -14.43
C ASP A 66 2.54 -0.09 -14.45
N GLN A 67 2.61 -0.92 -13.43
CA GLN A 67 1.81 -2.14 -13.39
C GLN A 67 0.64 -2.08 -12.41
N ILE A 68 0.53 -1.02 -11.63
CA ILE A 68 -0.52 -0.98 -10.61
C ILE A 68 -1.92 -0.83 -11.18
N ASP A 69 -2.02 -0.34 -12.42
CA ASP A 69 -3.32 -0.18 -13.07
C ASP A 69 -3.79 -1.45 -13.77
N PHE A 70 -2.89 -2.39 -13.96
CA PHE A 70 -3.22 -3.58 -14.75
C PHE A 70 -3.95 -4.60 -13.89
N GLU A 71 -4.89 -5.29 -14.50
CA GLU A 71 -5.54 -6.40 -13.84
C GLU A 71 -4.51 -7.47 -13.55
N THR A 72 -4.68 -8.14 -12.43
CA THR A 72 -3.74 -9.16 -12.01
C THR A 72 -4.48 -10.38 -11.49
N GLY A 73 -3.94 -11.54 -11.78
CA GLY A 73 -4.45 -12.79 -11.24
C GLY A 73 -3.91 -13.10 -9.84
N ALA A 74 -3.07 -12.23 -9.29
CA ALA A 74 -2.52 -12.46 -7.97
C ALA A 74 -3.63 -12.53 -6.92
N LYS A 75 -3.44 -13.36 -5.93
CA LYS A 75 -4.42 -13.53 -4.86
C LYS A 75 -4.15 -12.62 -3.68
N VAL A 76 -2.91 -12.20 -3.52
CA VAL A 76 -2.49 -11.37 -2.39
C VAL A 76 -1.78 -10.14 -2.93
N ILE A 77 -2.20 -8.96 -2.47
CA ILE A 77 -1.53 -7.71 -2.78
C ILE A 77 -0.96 -7.18 -1.47
N LYS A 78 0.35 -6.96 -1.42
CA LYS A 78 1.04 -6.48 -0.24
C LYS A 78 1.52 -5.06 -0.48
N ILE A 79 1.25 -4.17 0.45
CA ILE A 79 1.70 -2.79 0.36
C ILE A 79 2.63 -2.53 1.54
N VAL A 80 3.88 -2.24 1.22
CA VAL A 80 4.95 -2.13 2.21
C VAL A 80 5.51 -0.72 2.17
N PRO A 81 5.39 0.05 3.25
CA PRO A 81 6.00 1.38 3.28
C PRO A 81 7.50 1.27 3.39
N LYS A 82 8.18 2.19 2.74
CA LYS A 82 9.64 2.24 2.84
C LYS A 82 10.08 3.67 2.95
N VAL A 83 11.20 3.87 3.62
CA VAL A 83 11.79 5.19 3.81
C VAL A 83 12.56 5.55 2.57
N ILE A 84 12.23 6.68 1.96
CA ILE A 84 12.97 7.15 0.79
C ILE A 84 14.07 8.13 1.16
N GLY A 85 14.18 8.45 2.44
CA GLY A 85 15.31 9.18 2.95
C GLY A 85 15.39 10.63 2.55
N ALA A 86 14.42 11.11 1.84
CA ALA A 86 14.48 12.47 1.36
C ALA A 86 14.49 13.46 2.50
N GLY A 87 13.75 13.20 3.49
CA GLY A 87 13.70 14.03 4.63
C GLY A 87 14.90 13.84 5.49
N GLY A 88 15.62 12.86 5.15
CA GLY A 88 16.94 12.69 5.54
C GLY A 88 17.29 12.65 6.98
N ASN A 89 16.56 12.83 7.87
CA ASN A 89 17.06 12.89 9.23
C ASN A 89 16.75 11.66 10.04
N GLY A 90 16.52 10.58 9.37
CA GLY A 90 16.39 9.33 10.05
C GLY A 90 15.17 9.19 10.91
N VAL A 91 14.25 10.06 10.74
CA VAL A 91 13.09 10.11 11.59
C VAL A 91 12.19 8.91 11.38
N LEU A 92 12.26 8.31 10.22
CA LEU A 92 11.33 7.26 9.85
C LEU A 92 11.90 5.87 9.98
N GLN A 93 12.91 5.72 10.78
CA GLN A 93 13.59 4.44 10.94
C GLN A 93 12.73 3.36 11.56
N THR A 94 11.66 3.74 12.17
CA THR A 94 10.84 2.79 12.90
C THR A 94 9.79 2.10 12.07
N ILE A 95 9.73 2.38 10.81
CA ILE A 95 8.73 1.77 9.96
C ILE A 95 8.89 0.24 9.81
#